data_be0b0b9beff4beb90ec8dc65faeadda5
#
_entry.id   be0b0b9beff4beb90ec8dc65faeadda5
#
_cell.length_a   1.000
_cell.length_b   1.000
_cell.length_c   1.000
_cell.angle_alpha   90.00
_cell.angle_beta   90.00
_cell.angle_gamma   90.00
#
_symmetry.space_group_name_H-M   'P 1'
#
loop_
_entity.id
_entity.type
_entity.pdbx_description
1 polymer ?
#
loop_
_entity_poly.entity_id
_entity_poly.type
_entity_poly.pdbx_seq_one_letter_code
_entity_poly.pdbx_strand_id
1 'polypeptide(L)'
;MSHLEFPHDRRKEERREAAHAFKRAEILAAAKRVMARVGAKGMTIRAVASEAGYVPGAVYFYFDSKSAILADLAVHELAGLTRELKSSTSKDAADLASRAADAFATASNIFELDTGKRASPGSERALMGRLISLFQTVSEPLALDDLPPEQAQARALGLSAASIGLATLARTGRLQKLGVTSGAVLREIAHCLKTAPKREEKTGT
;
A
#
# COMPACT_ATOMS: atom_id res chain seq x y z
N MET A 1 -1.27 -41.54 -13.87
CA MET A 1 -0.47 -42.01 -12.72
C MET A 1 -0.52 -40.87 -11.71
N SER A 2 -1.43 -41.00 -10.72
CA SER A 2 -1.61 -40.00 -9.67
C SER A 2 -0.48 -40.15 -8.66
N HIS A 3 0.35 -39.11 -8.49
CA HIS A 3 1.30 -39.03 -7.39
C HIS A 3 0.51 -38.95 -6.08
N LEU A 4 0.46 -40.03 -5.32
CA LEU A 4 0.04 -40.04 -3.92
C LEU A 4 1.13 -39.31 -3.14
N GLU A 5 0.95 -38.00 -2.89
CA GLU A 5 1.77 -37.26 -1.91
C GLU A 5 1.53 -37.84 -0.52
N PHE A 6 2.58 -38.39 0.07
CA PHE A 6 2.54 -38.94 1.42
C PHE A 6 2.32 -37.79 2.42
N PRO A 7 1.49 -37.96 3.45
CA PRO A 7 1.20 -36.90 4.45
C PRO A 7 2.46 -36.37 5.16
N HIS A 8 3.54 -37.14 5.19
CA HIS A 8 4.82 -36.76 5.79
C HIS A 8 5.57 -35.73 4.95
N ASP A 9 5.52 -35.82 3.63
CA ASP A 9 6.23 -34.88 2.74
C ASP A 9 5.53 -33.52 2.73
N ARG A 10 4.20 -33.50 2.79
CA ARG A 10 3.41 -32.27 2.91
C ARG A 10 3.74 -31.51 4.21
N ARG A 11 3.80 -32.20 5.35
CA ARG A 11 4.17 -31.59 6.64
C ARG A 11 5.60 -31.03 6.66
N LYS A 12 6.52 -31.68 5.96
CA LYS A 12 7.91 -31.21 5.83
C LYS A 12 7.98 -29.94 4.98
N GLU A 13 7.25 -29.91 3.88
CA GLU A 13 7.17 -28.71 3.01
C GLU A 13 6.49 -27.54 3.71
N GLU A 14 5.37 -27.75 4.39
CA GLU A 14 4.69 -26.74 5.22
C GLU A 14 5.63 -26.13 6.28
N ARG A 15 6.44 -26.96 6.94
CA ARG A 15 7.45 -26.48 7.92
C ARG A 15 8.55 -25.66 7.25
N ARG A 16 8.99 -26.06 6.07
CA ARG A 16 10.03 -25.36 5.31
C ARG A 16 9.51 -24.01 4.83
N GLU A 17 8.31 -23.97 4.30
CA GLU A 17 7.65 -22.73 3.89
C GLU A 17 7.42 -21.78 5.06
N ALA A 18 6.95 -22.30 6.20
CA ALA A 18 6.77 -21.51 7.42
C ALA A 18 8.10 -20.93 7.93
N ALA A 19 9.18 -21.72 7.93
CA ALA A 19 10.51 -21.26 8.31
C ALA A 19 11.04 -20.19 7.33
N HIS A 20 10.82 -20.38 6.02
CA HIS A 20 11.19 -19.40 5.00
C HIS A 20 10.42 -18.09 5.18
N ALA A 21 9.10 -18.16 5.37
CA ALA A 21 8.25 -16.99 5.61
C ALA A 21 8.67 -16.24 6.90
N PHE A 22 8.99 -16.97 7.96
CA PHE A 22 9.47 -16.38 9.21
C PHE A 22 10.78 -15.59 8.99
N LYS A 23 11.77 -16.20 8.35
CA LYS A 23 13.05 -15.55 8.05
C LYS A 23 12.88 -14.32 7.15
N ARG A 24 12.00 -14.43 6.15
CA ARG A 24 11.65 -13.30 5.28
C ARG A 24 11.06 -12.13 6.10
N ALA A 25 10.18 -12.42 7.06
CA ALA A 25 9.59 -11.42 7.95
C ALA A 25 10.63 -10.76 8.88
N GLU A 26 11.59 -11.52 9.41
CA GLU A 26 12.71 -10.97 10.21
C GLU A 26 13.54 -9.98 9.40
N ILE A 27 13.88 -10.31 8.15
CA ILE A 27 14.63 -9.42 7.24
C ILE A 27 13.83 -8.15 6.94
N LEU A 28 12.52 -8.26 6.68
CA LEU A 28 11.65 -7.10 6.44
C LEU A 28 11.56 -6.20 7.69
N ALA A 29 11.45 -6.77 8.89
CA ALA A 29 11.45 -5.99 10.12
C ALA A 29 12.77 -5.23 10.32
N ALA A 30 13.89 -5.85 10.03
CA ALA A 30 15.21 -5.21 10.04
C ALA A 30 15.30 -4.10 8.98
N ALA A 31 14.83 -4.35 7.76
CA ALA A 31 14.80 -3.36 6.70
C ALA A 31 13.96 -2.13 7.06
N LYS A 32 12.81 -2.33 7.73
CA LYS A 32 11.97 -1.24 8.26
C LYS A 32 12.74 -0.37 9.26
N ARG A 33 13.48 -0.98 10.20
CA ARG A 33 14.30 -0.24 11.18
C ARG A 33 15.44 0.54 10.51
N VAL A 34 16.14 -0.09 9.55
CA VAL A 34 17.20 0.59 8.79
C VAL A 34 16.62 1.76 7.99
N MET A 35 15.49 1.55 7.31
CA MET A 35 14.83 2.59 6.54
C MET A 35 14.38 3.77 7.40
N ALA A 36 13.91 3.52 8.62
CA ALA A 36 13.55 4.59 9.56
C ALA A 36 14.74 5.46 9.97
N ARG A 37 15.97 4.89 10.03
CA ARG A 37 17.17 5.63 10.41
C ARG A 37 17.82 6.39 9.26
N VAL A 38 17.90 5.79 8.08
CA VAL A 38 18.70 6.33 6.96
C VAL A 38 17.89 6.62 5.70
N GLY A 39 16.59 6.41 5.75
CA GLY A 39 15.69 6.52 4.61
C GLY A 39 15.89 5.40 3.57
N ALA A 40 14.96 5.30 2.63
CA ALA A 40 15.03 4.27 1.60
C ALA A 40 16.25 4.45 0.68
N LYS A 41 16.70 5.70 0.41
CA LYS A 41 17.92 5.97 -0.38
C LYS A 41 19.16 5.39 0.30
N GLY A 42 19.32 5.65 1.60
CA GLY A 42 20.48 5.22 2.38
C GLY A 42 20.48 3.75 2.75
N MET A 43 19.33 3.04 2.62
CA MET A 43 19.24 1.62 2.92
C MET A 43 20.10 0.79 1.95
N THR A 44 20.88 -0.14 2.50
CA THR A 44 21.67 -1.11 1.73
C THR A 44 21.37 -2.53 2.22
N ILE A 45 21.54 -3.54 1.36
CA ILE A 45 21.38 -4.96 1.76
C ILE A 45 22.37 -5.32 2.88
N ARG A 46 23.58 -4.77 2.88
CA ARG A 46 24.57 -4.99 3.96
C ARG A 46 24.07 -4.45 5.30
N ALA A 47 23.49 -3.25 5.32
CA ALA A 47 22.91 -2.66 6.54
C ALA A 47 21.73 -3.47 7.05
N VAL A 48 20.85 -3.95 6.14
CA VAL A 48 19.70 -4.81 6.49
C VAL A 48 20.19 -6.15 7.05
N ALA A 49 21.18 -6.78 6.42
CA ALA A 49 21.75 -8.04 6.89
C ALA A 49 22.35 -7.88 8.29
N SER A 50 23.17 -6.85 8.52
CA SER A 50 23.75 -6.55 9.83
C SER A 50 22.68 -6.32 10.89
N GLU A 51 21.63 -5.56 10.56
CA GLU A 51 20.50 -5.30 11.46
C GLU A 51 19.68 -6.54 11.79
N ALA A 52 19.58 -7.49 10.85
CA ALA A 52 18.87 -8.77 11.02
C ALA A 52 19.73 -9.85 11.68
N GLY A 53 21.02 -9.61 11.90
CA GLY A 53 21.96 -10.62 12.41
C GLY A 53 22.36 -11.66 11.37
N TYR A 54 22.31 -11.31 10.06
CA TYR A 54 22.65 -12.19 8.95
C TYR A 54 23.88 -11.68 8.18
N VAL A 55 24.50 -12.60 7.45
CA VAL A 55 25.47 -12.20 6.40
C VAL A 55 24.72 -11.76 5.14
N PRO A 56 25.29 -10.84 4.33
CA PRO A 56 24.60 -10.34 3.13
C PRO A 56 24.15 -11.44 2.16
N GLY A 57 24.95 -12.50 2.00
CA GLY A 57 24.62 -13.66 1.16
C GLY A 57 23.32 -14.37 1.59
N ALA A 58 23.05 -14.42 2.90
CA ALA A 58 21.82 -15.01 3.41
C ALA A 58 20.58 -14.16 3.05
N VAL A 59 20.72 -12.84 3.00
CA VAL A 59 19.61 -11.95 2.58
C VAL A 59 19.28 -12.16 1.11
N TYR A 60 20.28 -12.36 0.25
CA TYR A 60 20.07 -12.62 -1.18
C TYR A 60 19.33 -13.94 -1.45
N PHE A 61 19.34 -14.89 -0.52
CA PHE A 61 18.53 -16.10 -0.62
C PHE A 61 17.02 -15.82 -0.51
N TYR A 62 16.64 -14.74 0.18
CA TYR A 62 15.24 -14.35 0.40
C TYR A 62 14.78 -13.21 -0.49
N PHE A 63 15.68 -12.35 -0.93
CA PHE A 63 15.38 -11.15 -1.70
C PHE A 63 16.46 -10.91 -2.76
N ASP A 64 16.08 -10.96 -4.00
CA ASP A 64 17.01 -10.81 -5.14
C ASP A 64 17.64 -9.41 -5.23
N SER A 65 17.03 -8.42 -4.62
CA SER A 65 17.48 -7.04 -4.70
C SER A 65 16.96 -6.18 -3.55
N LYS A 66 17.57 -5.00 -3.37
CA LYS A 66 17.04 -3.94 -2.50
C LYS A 66 15.60 -3.57 -2.89
N SER A 67 15.31 -3.50 -4.18
CA SER A 67 13.98 -3.18 -4.72
C SER A 67 12.95 -4.21 -4.31
N ALA A 68 13.30 -5.50 -4.26
CA ALA A 68 12.41 -6.56 -3.78
C ALA A 68 12.07 -6.38 -2.29
N ILE A 69 13.06 -6.00 -1.46
CA ILE A 69 12.82 -5.68 -0.04
C ILE A 69 11.87 -4.48 0.09
N LEU A 70 12.12 -3.41 -0.68
CA LEU A 70 11.30 -2.20 -0.65
C LEU A 70 9.86 -2.47 -1.11
N ALA A 71 9.66 -3.26 -2.16
CA ALA A 71 8.35 -3.64 -2.66
C ALA A 71 7.55 -4.44 -1.60
N ASP A 72 8.19 -5.40 -0.94
CA ASP A 72 7.54 -6.18 0.11
C ASP A 72 7.23 -5.33 1.35
N LEU A 73 8.11 -4.40 1.73
CA LEU A 73 7.82 -3.44 2.79
C LEU A 73 6.58 -2.62 2.46
N ALA A 74 6.49 -2.09 1.24
CA ALA A 74 5.33 -1.33 0.80
C ALA A 74 4.03 -2.15 0.86
N VAL A 75 4.06 -3.42 0.40
CA VAL A 75 2.93 -4.35 0.49
C VAL A 75 2.48 -4.54 1.94
N HIS A 76 3.43 -4.71 2.87
CA HIS A 76 3.14 -4.91 4.29
C HIS A 76 2.57 -3.65 4.95
N GLU A 77 3.13 -2.47 4.67
CA GLU A 77 2.64 -1.19 5.19
C GLU A 77 1.21 -0.90 4.71
N LEU A 78 0.94 -1.08 3.41
CA LEU A 78 -0.41 -0.91 2.86
C LEU A 78 -1.42 -1.91 3.45
N ALA A 79 -1.00 -3.16 3.67
CA ALA A 79 -1.86 -4.15 4.31
C ALA A 79 -2.16 -3.81 5.78
N GLY A 80 -1.17 -3.30 6.51
CA GLY A 80 -1.32 -2.81 7.88
C GLY A 80 -2.30 -1.64 7.95
N LEU A 81 -2.09 -0.65 7.11
CA LEU A 81 -2.97 0.51 7.00
C LEU A 81 -4.42 0.12 6.65
N THR A 82 -4.60 -0.73 5.65
CA THR A 82 -5.95 -1.18 5.26
C THR A 82 -6.67 -1.86 6.43
N ARG A 83 -5.98 -2.69 7.22
CA ARG A 83 -6.55 -3.30 8.43
C ARG A 83 -6.90 -2.26 9.48
N GLU A 84 -6.03 -1.30 9.72
CA GLU A 84 -6.27 -0.20 10.66
C GLU A 84 -7.48 0.64 10.26
N LEU A 85 -7.60 1.00 8.99
CA LEU A 85 -8.75 1.76 8.49
C LEU A 85 -10.06 0.96 8.59
N LYS A 86 -10.03 -0.34 8.28
CA LYS A 86 -11.20 -1.23 8.44
C LYS A 86 -11.65 -1.37 9.89
N SER A 87 -10.73 -1.40 10.84
CA SER A 87 -11.02 -1.46 12.27
C SER A 87 -11.34 -0.10 12.90
N SER A 88 -11.20 0.99 12.13
CA SER A 88 -11.50 2.35 12.61
C SER A 88 -12.97 2.51 12.91
N THR A 89 -13.28 3.22 13.99
CA THR A 89 -14.65 3.65 14.31
C THR A 89 -15.13 4.78 13.40
N SER A 90 -14.23 5.50 12.76
CA SER A 90 -14.58 6.53 11.80
C SER A 90 -15.22 5.92 10.55
N LYS A 91 -16.38 6.45 10.19
CA LYS A 91 -17.10 6.17 8.94
C LYS A 91 -17.11 7.37 8.00
N ASP A 92 -16.26 8.36 8.26
CA ASP A 92 -16.09 9.52 7.39
C ASP A 92 -15.05 9.24 6.31
N ALA A 93 -15.48 9.26 5.06
CA ALA A 93 -14.62 9.04 3.89
C ALA A 93 -13.43 10.02 3.85
N ALA A 94 -13.62 11.27 4.28
CA ALA A 94 -12.56 12.27 4.29
C ALA A 94 -11.50 11.98 5.37
N ASP A 95 -11.92 11.50 6.56
CA ASP A 95 -10.99 11.08 7.61
C ASP A 95 -10.17 9.87 7.17
N LEU A 96 -10.83 8.82 6.64
CA LEU A 96 -10.15 7.64 6.11
C LEU A 96 -9.20 7.99 4.96
N ALA A 97 -9.63 8.88 4.06
CA ALA A 97 -8.82 9.36 2.95
C ALA A 97 -7.60 10.16 3.42
N SER A 98 -7.75 11.01 4.44
CA SER A 98 -6.64 11.77 5.02
C SER A 98 -5.59 10.84 5.65
N ARG A 99 -6.02 9.87 6.44
CA ARG A 99 -5.13 8.89 7.06
C ARG A 99 -4.43 8.01 6.03
N ALA A 100 -5.15 7.59 4.99
CA ALA A 100 -4.57 6.85 3.87
C ALA A 100 -3.53 7.69 3.12
N ALA A 101 -3.79 8.98 2.94
CA ALA A 101 -2.87 9.90 2.27
C ALA A 101 -1.57 10.11 3.06
N ASP A 102 -1.66 10.30 4.38
CA ASP A 102 -0.50 10.49 5.25
C ASP A 102 0.40 9.25 5.25
N ALA A 103 -0.21 8.06 5.34
CA ALA A 103 0.53 6.81 5.26
C ALA A 103 1.10 6.55 3.87
N PHE A 104 0.37 6.90 2.79
CA PHE A 104 0.87 6.82 1.42
C PHE A 104 2.03 7.79 1.19
N ALA A 105 1.98 9.00 1.73
CA ALA A 105 3.08 9.96 1.67
C ALA A 105 4.34 9.40 2.35
N THR A 106 4.18 8.64 3.43
CA THR A 106 5.28 7.93 4.09
C THR A 106 5.79 6.78 3.23
N ALA A 107 4.90 6.00 2.62
CA ALA A 107 5.23 4.88 1.76
C ALA A 107 5.78 5.32 0.39
N SER A 108 5.37 6.46 -0.16
CA SER A 108 5.82 6.94 -1.48
C SER A 108 7.32 7.24 -1.53
N ASN A 109 7.95 7.53 -0.39
CA ASN A 109 9.40 7.57 -0.28
C ASN A 109 10.05 6.20 -0.62
N ILE A 110 9.28 5.12 -0.53
CA ILE A 110 9.70 3.77 -0.91
C ILE A 110 9.57 3.57 -2.42
N PHE A 111 8.52 4.16 -3.03
CA PHE A 111 8.21 3.97 -4.46
C PHE A 111 9.01 4.86 -5.41
N GLU A 112 9.35 6.09 -5.01
CA GLU A 112 10.06 7.05 -5.89
C GLU A 112 11.53 6.69 -6.13
N LEU A 113 12.05 5.69 -5.41
CA LEU A 113 13.50 5.49 -5.31
C LEU A 113 14.06 4.41 -6.22
N ASP A 114 13.21 3.66 -6.92
CA ASP A 114 13.72 2.57 -7.76
C ASP A 114 13.05 2.50 -9.14
N THR A 115 13.15 3.59 -9.88
CA THR A 115 12.75 3.64 -11.30
C THR A 115 13.69 2.83 -12.21
N GLY A 116 14.75 2.22 -11.68
CA GLY A 116 15.78 1.53 -12.46
C GLY A 116 15.66 0.01 -12.54
N LYS A 117 15.02 -0.65 -11.59
CA LYS A 117 14.79 -2.11 -11.61
C LYS A 117 13.35 -2.40 -11.24
N ARG A 118 12.59 -2.94 -12.17
CA ARG A 118 11.21 -3.38 -11.93
C ARG A 118 11.17 -4.40 -10.79
N ALA A 119 10.23 -4.22 -9.88
CA ALA A 119 9.84 -5.25 -8.93
C ALA A 119 9.46 -6.53 -9.71
N SER A 120 9.57 -7.69 -9.06
CA SER A 120 9.14 -8.92 -9.72
C SER A 120 7.65 -8.81 -10.10
N PRO A 121 7.19 -9.48 -11.17
CA PRO A 121 5.77 -9.45 -11.56
C PRO A 121 4.82 -9.88 -10.43
N GLY A 122 5.29 -10.74 -9.52
CA GLY A 122 4.55 -11.14 -8.33
C GLY A 122 4.40 -10.02 -7.31
N SER A 123 5.47 -9.29 -7.03
CA SER A 123 5.46 -8.14 -6.10
C SER A 123 4.61 -6.99 -6.65
N GLU A 124 4.68 -6.74 -7.95
CA GLU A 124 3.86 -5.70 -8.60
C GLU A 124 2.37 -6.02 -8.52
N ARG A 125 1.99 -7.29 -8.77
CA ARG A 125 0.60 -7.75 -8.65
C ARG A 125 0.11 -7.67 -7.20
N ALA A 126 0.92 -8.08 -6.23
CA ALA A 126 0.60 -8.00 -4.81
C ALA A 126 0.39 -6.55 -4.37
N LEU A 127 1.27 -5.65 -4.80
CA LEU A 127 1.17 -4.22 -4.53
C LEU A 127 -0.12 -3.62 -5.10
N MET A 128 -0.42 -3.91 -6.36
CA MET A 128 -1.66 -3.44 -7.01
C MET A 128 -2.90 -3.94 -6.28
N GLY A 129 -2.93 -5.21 -5.87
CA GLY A 129 -4.03 -5.76 -5.07
C GLY A 129 -4.22 -5.03 -3.72
N ARG A 130 -3.12 -4.61 -3.06
CA ARG A 130 -3.19 -3.84 -1.82
C ARG A 130 -3.68 -2.42 -2.04
N LEU A 131 -3.26 -1.78 -3.11
CA LEU A 131 -3.75 -0.44 -3.48
C LEU A 131 -5.25 -0.47 -3.78
N ILE A 132 -5.73 -1.44 -4.55
CA ILE A 132 -7.17 -1.62 -4.83
C ILE A 132 -7.95 -1.81 -3.51
N SER A 133 -7.47 -2.68 -2.61
CA SER A 133 -8.12 -2.90 -1.31
C SER A 133 -8.16 -1.65 -0.44
N LEU A 134 -7.09 -0.85 -0.44
CA LEU A 134 -7.04 0.42 0.26
C LEU A 134 -8.06 1.42 -0.31
N PHE A 135 -8.10 1.57 -1.64
CA PHE A 135 -9.05 2.46 -2.31
C PHE A 135 -10.49 2.07 -2.02
N GLN A 136 -10.84 0.79 -2.05
CA GLN A 136 -12.16 0.29 -1.67
C GLN A 136 -12.50 0.66 -0.22
N THR A 137 -11.57 0.45 0.72
CA THR A 137 -11.78 0.78 2.14
C THR A 137 -12.01 2.28 2.36
N VAL A 138 -11.29 3.14 1.66
CA VAL A 138 -11.44 4.61 1.76
C VAL A 138 -12.73 5.10 1.12
N SER A 139 -13.20 4.45 0.05
CA SER A 139 -14.41 4.83 -0.67
C SER A 139 -15.70 4.20 -0.13
N GLU A 140 -15.60 3.15 0.69
CA GLU A 140 -16.77 2.47 1.28
C GLU A 140 -17.78 3.45 1.92
N PRO A 141 -17.37 4.48 2.70
CA PRO A 141 -18.30 5.41 3.31
C PRO A 141 -18.96 6.40 2.32
N LEU A 142 -18.56 6.41 1.07
CA LEU A 142 -19.23 7.21 0.04
C LEU A 142 -20.57 6.60 -0.38
N ALA A 143 -20.84 5.33 -0.02
CA ALA A 143 -22.07 4.60 -0.36
C ALA A 143 -22.38 4.67 -1.86
N LEU A 144 -21.45 4.16 -2.67
CA LEU A 144 -21.50 4.24 -4.14
C LEU A 144 -22.25 3.07 -4.79
N ASP A 145 -22.84 2.18 -4.00
CA ASP A 145 -23.46 0.92 -4.47
C ASP A 145 -24.64 1.15 -5.42
N ASP A 146 -25.31 2.29 -5.30
CA ASP A 146 -26.42 2.68 -6.18
C ASP A 146 -25.99 3.28 -7.53
N LEU A 147 -24.70 3.39 -7.76
CA LEU A 147 -24.15 3.97 -9.00
C LEU A 147 -23.77 2.88 -10.00
N PRO A 148 -23.81 3.20 -11.31
CA PRO A 148 -23.17 2.36 -12.31
C PRO A 148 -21.71 2.08 -11.93
N PRO A 149 -21.19 0.85 -12.15
CA PRO A 149 -19.86 0.44 -11.70
C PRO A 149 -18.73 1.39 -12.13
N GLU A 150 -18.80 1.90 -13.35
CA GLU A 150 -17.81 2.86 -13.88
C GLU A 150 -17.82 4.19 -13.11
N GLN A 151 -19.01 4.70 -12.79
CA GLN A 151 -19.14 5.95 -12.02
C GLN A 151 -18.69 5.75 -10.56
N ALA A 152 -19.04 4.63 -9.94
CA ALA A 152 -18.57 4.28 -8.61
C ALA A 152 -17.05 4.20 -8.55
N GLN A 153 -16.43 3.52 -9.52
CA GLN A 153 -14.99 3.41 -9.64
C GLN A 153 -14.31 4.77 -9.87
N ALA A 154 -14.87 5.60 -10.75
CA ALA A 154 -14.34 6.93 -11.02
C ALA A 154 -14.38 7.83 -9.77
N ARG A 155 -15.47 7.81 -8.98
CA ARG A 155 -15.57 8.57 -7.73
C ARG A 155 -14.60 8.08 -6.66
N ALA A 156 -14.47 6.76 -6.48
CA ALA A 156 -13.52 6.15 -5.56
C ALA A 156 -12.06 6.52 -5.91
N LEU A 157 -11.73 6.41 -7.19
CA LEU A 157 -10.40 6.78 -7.70
C LEU A 157 -10.14 8.29 -7.57
N GLY A 158 -11.16 9.13 -7.82
CA GLY A 158 -11.07 10.58 -7.66
C GLY A 158 -10.72 10.99 -6.23
N LEU A 159 -11.40 10.42 -5.22
CA LEU A 159 -11.09 10.68 -3.81
C LEU A 159 -9.66 10.22 -3.47
N SER A 160 -9.27 9.05 -3.92
CA SER A 160 -7.94 8.47 -3.66
C SER A 160 -6.83 9.31 -4.31
N ALA A 161 -7.02 9.75 -5.55
CA ALA A 161 -6.06 10.61 -6.25
C ALA A 161 -5.94 11.99 -5.60
N ALA A 162 -7.07 12.59 -5.18
CA ALA A 162 -7.08 13.84 -4.43
C ALA A 162 -6.32 13.71 -3.10
N SER A 163 -6.50 12.60 -2.38
CA SER A 163 -5.80 12.30 -1.12
C SER A 163 -4.29 12.28 -1.32
N ILE A 164 -3.79 11.57 -2.32
CA ILE A 164 -2.36 11.46 -2.65
C ILE A 164 -1.80 12.83 -3.05
N GLY A 165 -2.51 13.57 -3.89
CA GLY A 165 -2.11 14.92 -4.31
C GLY A 165 -2.02 15.88 -3.13
N LEU A 166 -3.02 15.89 -2.25
CA LEU A 166 -3.05 16.73 -1.05
C LEU A 166 -1.95 16.36 -0.05
N ALA A 167 -1.65 15.07 0.15
CA ALA A 167 -0.54 14.63 0.97
C ALA A 167 0.80 15.15 0.44
N THR A 168 0.99 15.13 -0.88
CA THR A 168 2.19 15.67 -1.52
C THR A 168 2.31 17.19 -1.33
N LEU A 169 1.20 17.93 -1.48
CA LEU A 169 1.16 19.39 -1.24
C LEU A 169 1.39 19.75 0.22
N ALA A 170 0.84 18.97 1.16
CA ALA A 170 1.04 19.16 2.60
C ALA A 170 2.51 18.98 2.96
N ARG A 171 3.15 17.91 2.49
CA ARG A 171 4.56 17.60 2.74
C ARG A 171 5.51 18.69 2.22
N THR A 172 5.14 19.37 1.13
CA THR A 172 5.92 20.49 0.58
C THR A 172 5.60 21.85 1.22
N GLY A 173 4.74 21.89 2.23
CA GLY A 173 4.29 23.12 2.91
C GLY A 173 3.42 24.03 2.04
N ARG A 174 3.02 23.58 0.85
CA ARG A 174 2.23 24.40 -0.08
C ARG A 174 0.79 24.63 0.40
N LEU A 175 0.17 23.62 1.05
CA LEU A 175 -1.18 23.77 1.60
C LEU A 175 -1.22 24.81 2.73
N GLN A 176 -0.21 24.86 3.59
CA GLN A 176 -0.11 25.85 4.65
C GLN A 176 -0.05 27.28 4.11
N LYS A 177 0.67 27.48 2.99
CA LYS A 177 0.73 28.79 2.32
C LYS A 177 -0.60 29.23 1.73
N LEU A 178 -1.48 28.27 1.41
CA LEU A 178 -2.84 28.53 0.91
C LEU A 178 -3.86 28.68 2.04
N GLY A 179 -3.47 28.50 3.30
CA GLY A 179 -4.37 28.60 4.47
C GLY A 179 -5.41 27.48 4.57
N VAL A 180 -5.19 26.33 3.88
CA VAL A 180 -6.10 25.20 3.90
C VAL A 180 -5.44 23.93 4.43
N THR A 181 -6.25 23.02 4.97
CA THR A 181 -5.80 21.70 5.42
C THR A 181 -6.26 20.59 4.48
N SER A 182 -5.49 19.51 4.37
CA SER A 182 -5.89 18.34 3.57
C SER A 182 -7.27 17.82 3.97
N GLY A 183 -7.54 17.73 5.28
CA GLY A 183 -8.83 17.24 5.79
C GLY A 183 -10.01 18.13 5.42
N ALA A 184 -9.84 19.47 5.40
CA ALA A 184 -10.90 20.38 4.96
C ALA A 184 -11.24 20.16 3.48
N VAL A 185 -10.21 20.10 2.62
CA VAL A 185 -10.40 19.87 1.19
C VAL A 185 -11.01 18.50 0.90
N LEU A 186 -10.56 17.45 1.61
CA LEU A 186 -11.12 16.10 1.42
C LEU A 186 -12.57 15.99 1.87
N ARG A 187 -12.99 16.71 2.93
CA ARG A 187 -14.41 16.76 3.32
C ARG A 187 -15.29 17.37 2.23
N GLU A 188 -14.86 18.48 1.61
CA GLU A 188 -15.59 19.09 0.49
C GLU A 188 -15.66 18.13 -0.71
N ILE A 189 -14.54 17.52 -1.07
CA ILE A 189 -14.50 16.53 -2.17
C ILE A 189 -15.44 15.35 -1.88
N ALA A 190 -15.38 14.76 -0.69
CA ALA A 190 -16.23 13.64 -0.31
C ALA A 190 -17.71 14.03 -0.31
N HIS A 191 -18.05 15.25 0.15
CA HIS A 191 -19.41 15.78 0.08
C HIS A 191 -19.91 15.91 -1.37
N CYS A 192 -19.10 16.52 -2.23
CA CYS A 192 -19.44 16.66 -3.65
C CYS A 192 -19.63 15.30 -4.33
N LEU A 193 -18.77 14.33 -4.03
CA LEU A 193 -18.85 12.98 -4.61
C LEU A 193 -20.10 12.21 -4.16
N LYS A 194 -20.59 12.44 -2.93
CA LYS A 194 -21.85 11.86 -2.43
C LYS A 194 -23.07 12.48 -3.09
N THR A 195 -23.06 13.80 -3.27
CA THR A 195 -24.24 14.58 -3.71
C THR A 195 -24.31 14.74 -5.22
N ALA A 196 -23.24 14.45 -5.96
CA ALA A 196 -23.23 14.58 -7.40
C ALA A 196 -24.31 13.71 -8.07
N PRO A 197 -25.09 14.24 -9.04
CA PRO A 197 -26.14 13.50 -9.71
C PRO A 197 -25.57 12.26 -10.42
N LYS A 198 -26.40 11.21 -10.53
CA LYS A 198 -26.10 10.05 -11.37
C LYS A 198 -26.04 10.53 -12.83
N ARG A 199 -24.95 10.22 -13.54
CA ARG A 199 -24.91 10.46 -14.98
C ARG A 199 -25.83 9.43 -15.65
N GLU A 200 -26.86 9.90 -16.35
CA GLU A 200 -27.62 9.04 -17.25
C GLU A 200 -26.70 8.64 -18.41
N GLU A 201 -26.57 7.33 -18.66
CA GLU A 201 -25.98 6.86 -19.90
C GLU A 201 -26.84 7.38 -21.05
N LYS A 202 -26.29 8.28 -21.85
CA LYS A 202 -26.86 8.54 -23.16
C LYS A 202 -26.72 7.26 -23.96
N THR A 203 -27.79 6.46 -23.98
CA THR A 203 -27.98 5.41 -24.97
C THR A 203 -27.81 6.05 -26.32
N GLY A 204 -26.62 5.91 -26.93
CA GLY A 204 -26.35 6.32 -28.28
C GLY A 204 -27.23 5.51 -29.22
N THR A 205 -28.11 6.19 -29.91
CA THR A 205 -28.81 5.69 -31.09
C THR A 205 -27.84 5.59 -32.25
#